data_ced5b288750b0e77424f5bf504748237
#
_entry.id   ced5b288750b0e77424f5bf504748237
#
_cell.length_a   1.000
_cell.length_b   1.000
_cell.length_c   1.000
_cell.angle_alpha   90.00
_cell.angle_beta   90.00
_cell.angle_gamma   90.00
#
_symmetry.space_group_name_H-M   'P 1'
#
loop_
_entity.id
_entity.type
_entity.pdbx_description
1 polymer ?
#
loop_
_entity_poly.entity_id
_entity_poly.type
_entity_poly.pdbx_seq_one_letter_code
_entity_poly.pdbx_strand_id
1 'polypeptide(L)'
;LQAQATIVDAPDTIFVALDTLVEGGAVEAHWNIANDSEVALELMVTRTFLDTVSPFNYPYSSGEPGAFEPGAFERFCWGPTCFNYGTDSSPSNAAFLVTLQPGQSTNSFRSDYYPNSVVGSSTLQYCFHPVGEPLGGVCHAVTFTAVATASVEQVVSQVAPSLTLFPNPTLGSITVQTDGSASGVIEFRNLLGQRERVEMVPGGSSTVTLDVSDLEPGMWFVTYQLEGRSQITRRLVIR
;
A
#
# COMPACT_ATOMS: atom_id res chain seq x y z
N LEU A 1 -26.54 -10.88 29.63
CA LEU A 1 -26.92 -11.50 28.37
C LEU A 1 -25.66 -12.10 27.76
N GLN A 2 -25.61 -13.41 27.67
CA GLN A 2 -24.50 -14.13 27.06
C GLN A 2 -24.63 -13.97 25.54
N ALA A 3 -23.56 -13.60 24.83
CA ALA A 3 -23.59 -13.57 23.38
C ALA A 3 -23.98 -14.96 22.87
N GLN A 4 -24.99 -15.02 22.01
CA GLN A 4 -25.53 -16.30 21.52
C GLN A 4 -24.76 -16.80 20.29
N ALA A 5 -24.06 -15.89 19.60
CA ALA A 5 -23.19 -16.19 18.48
C ALA A 5 -21.80 -15.63 18.72
N THR A 6 -20.81 -16.20 18.05
CA THR A 6 -19.42 -15.72 18.06
C THR A 6 -18.90 -15.54 16.64
N ILE A 7 -17.96 -14.62 16.49
CA ILE A 7 -17.22 -14.38 15.24
C ILE A 7 -15.82 -14.97 15.39
N VAL A 8 -15.39 -15.76 14.41
CA VAL A 8 -14.10 -16.43 14.40
C VAL A 8 -13.34 -16.03 13.15
N ASP A 9 -12.02 -15.80 13.32
CA ASP A 9 -11.09 -15.50 12.23
C ASP A 9 -11.42 -14.24 11.41
N ALA A 10 -12.07 -13.25 12.03
CA ALA A 10 -12.37 -12.00 11.37
C ALA A 10 -11.14 -11.08 11.34
N PRO A 11 -10.76 -10.52 10.17
CA PRO A 11 -9.69 -9.55 10.08
C PRO A 11 -10.13 -8.18 10.62
N ASP A 12 -9.29 -7.54 11.44
CA ASP A 12 -9.54 -6.17 11.90
C ASP A 12 -9.20 -5.14 10.80
N THR A 13 -8.21 -5.45 9.96
CA THR A 13 -7.76 -4.55 8.89
C THR A 13 -7.33 -5.35 7.66
N ILE A 14 -7.75 -4.87 6.49
CA ILE A 14 -7.35 -5.40 5.19
C ILE A 14 -6.69 -4.27 4.39
N PHE A 15 -5.46 -4.50 3.98
CA PHE A 15 -4.73 -3.59 3.10
C PHE A 15 -4.83 -4.06 1.66
N VAL A 16 -5.01 -3.12 0.76
CA VAL A 16 -5.01 -3.36 -0.67
C VAL A 16 -4.22 -2.30 -1.41
N ALA A 17 -3.33 -2.73 -2.28
CA ALA A 17 -2.67 -1.87 -3.23
C ALA A 17 -3.54 -1.75 -4.49
N LEU A 18 -3.88 -0.53 -4.89
CA LEU A 18 -4.85 -0.29 -5.98
C LEU A 18 -4.42 -0.88 -7.33
N ASP A 19 -3.12 -0.97 -7.59
CA ASP A 19 -2.57 -1.58 -8.82
C ASP A 19 -2.68 -3.11 -8.86
N THR A 20 -2.91 -3.76 -7.73
CA THR A 20 -3.12 -5.21 -7.67
C THR A 20 -4.55 -5.61 -7.97
N LEU A 21 -5.47 -4.65 -7.97
CA LEU A 21 -6.86 -4.88 -8.31
C LEU A 21 -7.06 -4.70 -9.82
N VAL A 22 -7.81 -5.62 -10.42
CA VAL A 22 -8.36 -5.37 -11.75
C VAL A 22 -9.33 -4.19 -11.67
N GLU A 23 -9.50 -3.46 -12.76
CA GLU A 23 -10.45 -2.33 -12.81
C GLU A 23 -11.83 -2.79 -12.33
N GLY A 24 -12.40 -2.06 -11.37
CA GLY A 24 -13.67 -2.43 -10.72
C GLY A 24 -13.59 -3.64 -9.78
N GLY A 25 -12.39 -4.10 -9.41
CA GLY A 25 -12.18 -5.23 -8.50
C GLY A 25 -12.56 -4.94 -7.06
N ALA A 26 -13.08 -5.96 -6.37
CA ALA A 26 -13.38 -5.92 -4.95
C ALA A 26 -12.24 -6.48 -4.10
N VAL A 27 -12.15 -5.97 -2.88
CA VAL A 27 -11.40 -6.58 -1.78
C VAL A 27 -12.38 -7.33 -0.92
N GLU A 28 -12.17 -8.62 -0.77
CA GLU A 28 -13.09 -9.48 -0.04
C GLU A 28 -12.65 -9.68 1.42
N ALA A 29 -13.59 -9.55 2.34
CA ALA A 29 -13.43 -9.93 3.74
C ALA A 29 -14.37 -11.10 4.06
N HIS A 30 -13.83 -12.16 4.63
CA HIS A 30 -14.56 -13.34 5.04
C HIS A 30 -14.30 -13.64 6.51
N TRP A 31 -15.31 -14.12 7.22
CA TRP A 31 -15.14 -14.71 8.54
C TRP A 31 -16.24 -15.70 8.87
N ASN A 32 -16.02 -16.49 9.90
CA ASN A 32 -16.93 -17.50 10.36
C ASN A 32 -17.81 -16.96 11.48
N ILE A 33 -19.08 -17.33 11.45
CA ILE A 33 -20.02 -17.10 12.53
C ILE A 33 -20.40 -18.46 13.11
N ALA A 34 -20.21 -18.64 14.44
CA ALA A 34 -20.53 -19.85 15.15
C ALA A 34 -21.68 -19.63 16.14
N ASN A 35 -22.47 -20.67 16.34
CA ASN A 35 -23.51 -20.73 17.38
C ASN A 35 -22.99 -21.53 18.59
N ASP A 36 -22.56 -20.81 19.63
CA ASP A 36 -22.09 -21.41 20.88
C ASP A 36 -23.16 -21.52 21.93
N SER A 37 -24.44 -21.27 21.57
CA SER A 37 -25.58 -21.43 22.42
C SER A 37 -26.17 -22.87 22.36
N GLU A 38 -27.07 -23.19 23.27
CA GLU A 38 -27.75 -24.48 23.32
C GLU A 38 -29.03 -24.56 22.44
N VAL A 39 -29.36 -23.46 21.74
CA VAL A 39 -30.57 -23.37 20.90
C VAL A 39 -30.19 -23.00 19.47
N ALA A 40 -31.05 -23.36 18.53
CA ALA A 40 -30.87 -22.94 17.14
C ALA A 40 -31.03 -21.42 17.01
N LEU A 41 -30.13 -20.77 16.24
CA LEU A 41 -30.19 -19.35 15.96
C LEU A 41 -30.54 -19.11 14.50
N GLU A 42 -31.52 -18.25 14.26
CA GLU A 42 -31.86 -17.73 12.93
C GLU A 42 -31.31 -16.31 12.82
N LEU A 43 -30.17 -16.18 12.13
CA LEU A 43 -29.41 -14.95 12.10
C LEU A 43 -29.64 -14.13 10.83
N MET A 44 -29.80 -12.86 11.04
CA MET A 44 -29.67 -11.82 10.01
C MET A 44 -28.39 -11.01 10.25
N VAL A 45 -27.99 -10.23 9.26
CA VAL A 45 -26.84 -9.34 9.34
C VAL A 45 -27.25 -7.90 9.08
N THR A 46 -26.72 -6.98 9.87
CA THR A 46 -26.82 -5.52 9.66
C THR A 46 -25.45 -4.93 9.49
N ARG A 47 -25.33 -3.93 8.63
CA ARG A 47 -24.10 -3.21 8.35
C ARG A 47 -24.23 -1.76 8.76
N THR A 48 -23.18 -1.20 9.35
CA THR A 48 -23.04 0.22 9.69
C THR A 48 -21.71 0.76 9.19
N PHE A 49 -21.70 1.89 8.52
CA PHE A 49 -20.49 2.62 8.23
C PHE A 49 -20.08 3.41 9.47
N LEU A 50 -18.92 3.07 10.05
CA LEU A 50 -18.35 3.79 11.19
C LEU A 50 -17.52 4.99 10.72
N ASP A 51 -16.77 4.79 9.63
CA ASP A 51 -15.99 5.81 8.94
C ASP A 51 -15.89 5.46 7.46
N THR A 52 -15.79 6.46 6.59
CA THR A 52 -15.68 6.24 5.15
C THR A 52 -14.69 7.19 4.52
N VAL A 53 -13.91 6.65 3.57
CA VAL A 53 -13.09 7.46 2.69
C VAL A 53 -13.97 8.42 1.86
N SER A 54 -13.41 9.53 1.45
CA SER A 54 -14.13 10.48 0.57
C SER A 54 -13.45 10.56 -0.80
N PRO A 55 -14.19 10.43 -1.91
CA PRO A 55 -15.64 10.18 -1.99
C PRO A 55 -16.02 8.71 -1.67
N PHE A 56 -17.22 8.52 -1.12
CA PHE A 56 -17.85 7.23 -0.91
C PHE A 56 -19.27 7.24 -1.48
N ASN A 57 -19.60 6.32 -2.37
CA ASN A 57 -20.87 6.27 -3.07
C ASN A 57 -21.90 5.41 -2.32
N TYR A 58 -22.70 6.04 -1.48
CA TYR A 58 -23.78 5.37 -0.76
C TYR A 58 -25.05 6.22 -0.75
N PRO A 59 -26.22 5.67 -1.10
CA PRO A 59 -26.45 4.34 -1.68
C PRO A 59 -25.97 4.26 -3.14
N TYR A 60 -25.33 3.16 -3.54
CA TYR A 60 -24.91 2.90 -4.89
C TYR A 60 -26.06 2.22 -5.66
N SER A 61 -26.64 2.88 -6.66
CA SER A 61 -27.92 2.50 -7.22
C SER A 61 -27.85 1.73 -8.55
N SER A 62 -26.71 1.72 -9.24
CA SER A 62 -26.64 1.18 -10.62
C SER A 62 -26.39 -0.31 -10.71
N GLY A 63 -25.91 -0.95 -9.66
CA GLY A 63 -25.62 -2.37 -9.65
C GLY A 63 -24.32 -2.80 -10.30
N GLU A 64 -23.66 -1.94 -11.10
CA GLU A 64 -22.41 -2.26 -11.76
C GLU A 64 -21.23 -1.54 -11.08
N PRO A 65 -20.23 -2.27 -10.59
CA PRO A 65 -19.05 -1.69 -9.95
C PRO A 65 -18.30 -0.76 -10.89
N GLY A 66 -17.94 0.43 -10.41
CA GLY A 66 -17.07 1.37 -11.13
C GLY A 66 -17.70 2.08 -12.33
N ALA A 67 -18.97 1.83 -12.63
CA ALA A 67 -19.56 2.29 -13.87
C ALA A 67 -19.94 3.79 -13.89
N PHE A 68 -20.13 4.47 -12.76
CA PHE A 68 -20.91 5.70 -12.80
C PHE A 68 -20.42 6.86 -11.94
N GLU A 69 -20.01 6.65 -10.73
CA GLU A 69 -19.63 7.74 -9.84
C GLU A 69 -18.24 7.50 -9.27
N PRO A 70 -17.39 8.51 -9.23
CA PRO A 70 -16.13 8.39 -8.50
C PRO A 70 -16.42 8.16 -7.03
N GLY A 71 -15.75 7.21 -6.41
CA GLY A 71 -15.92 6.93 -5.00
C GLY A 71 -15.83 5.45 -4.67
N ALA A 72 -15.38 5.15 -3.47
CA ALA A 72 -15.41 3.80 -2.93
C ALA A 72 -16.85 3.39 -2.60
N PHE A 73 -17.10 2.10 -2.56
CA PHE A 73 -18.41 1.55 -2.20
C PHE A 73 -18.26 0.12 -1.70
N GLU A 74 -19.35 -0.46 -1.20
CA GLU A 74 -19.33 -1.78 -0.59
C GLU A 74 -20.68 -2.47 -0.78
N ARG A 75 -20.67 -3.79 -0.80
CA ARG A 75 -21.81 -4.67 -0.59
C ARG A 75 -21.41 -5.86 0.26
N PHE A 76 -22.38 -6.57 0.79
CA PHE A 76 -22.14 -7.83 1.51
C PHE A 76 -23.01 -8.96 1.02
N CYS A 77 -22.54 -10.19 1.29
CA CYS A 77 -23.28 -11.44 1.07
C CYS A 77 -23.53 -12.12 2.42
N TRP A 78 -24.69 -12.72 2.57
CA TRP A 78 -25.07 -13.53 3.72
C TRP A 78 -25.85 -14.77 3.28
N GLY A 79 -25.40 -15.93 3.72
CA GLY A 79 -25.94 -17.19 3.23
C GLY A 79 -25.74 -17.30 1.69
N PRO A 80 -26.77 -17.70 0.95
CA PRO A 80 -26.68 -17.86 -0.50
C PRO A 80 -26.83 -16.54 -1.28
N THR A 81 -27.05 -15.39 -0.60
CA THR A 81 -27.45 -14.15 -1.26
C THR A 81 -26.41 -13.05 -1.07
N CYS A 82 -26.00 -12.44 -2.19
CA CYS A 82 -25.31 -11.17 -2.18
C CYS A 82 -26.31 -10.04 -2.41
N PHE A 83 -26.30 -9.04 -1.53
CA PHE A 83 -27.28 -7.95 -1.57
C PHE A 83 -26.81 -6.84 -2.49
N ASN A 84 -27.74 -6.02 -2.95
CA ASN A 84 -27.43 -4.85 -3.75
C ASN A 84 -26.59 -3.83 -2.97
N TYR A 85 -25.84 -3.06 -3.69
CA TYR A 85 -25.09 -1.93 -3.11
C TYR A 85 -26.04 -1.01 -2.34
N GLY A 86 -25.61 -0.55 -1.17
CA GLY A 86 -26.42 0.30 -0.32
C GLY A 86 -27.41 -0.42 0.58
N THR A 87 -27.44 -1.76 0.59
CA THR A 87 -28.23 -2.53 1.55
C THR A 87 -27.62 -2.46 2.94
N ASP A 88 -28.38 -2.02 3.94
CA ASP A 88 -27.91 -1.91 5.33
C ASP A 88 -28.18 -3.17 6.16
N SER A 89 -29.15 -4.00 5.75
CA SER A 89 -29.57 -5.15 6.48
C SER A 89 -30.07 -6.24 5.54
N SER A 90 -29.71 -7.49 5.83
CA SER A 90 -30.37 -8.62 5.18
C SER A 90 -31.85 -8.65 5.54
N PRO A 91 -32.74 -9.12 4.65
CA PRO A 91 -34.16 -9.23 4.98
C PRO A 91 -34.43 -10.22 6.12
N SER A 92 -35.43 -9.91 6.93
CA SER A 92 -35.84 -10.73 8.10
C SER A 92 -36.74 -11.93 7.77
N ASN A 93 -37.03 -12.17 6.49
CA ASN A 93 -37.84 -13.35 6.12
C ASN A 93 -36.98 -14.62 6.03
N ALA A 94 -37.60 -15.76 6.25
CA ALA A 94 -36.91 -17.06 6.36
C ALA A 94 -36.02 -17.43 5.15
N ALA A 95 -36.27 -16.87 3.98
CA ALA A 95 -35.48 -17.17 2.78
C ALA A 95 -34.05 -16.56 2.84
N PHE A 96 -33.82 -15.56 3.68
CA PHE A 96 -32.54 -14.84 3.81
C PHE A 96 -31.88 -15.03 5.19
N LEU A 97 -32.55 -15.75 6.11
CA LEU A 97 -31.97 -16.08 7.41
C LEU A 97 -31.00 -17.25 7.27
N VAL A 98 -29.93 -17.22 8.01
CA VAL A 98 -29.02 -18.36 8.16
C VAL A 98 -29.29 -19.01 9.50
N THR A 99 -29.72 -20.26 9.46
CA THR A 99 -30.01 -21.04 10.66
C THR A 99 -28.78 -21.84 11.05
N LEU A 100 -28.31 -21.64 12.28
CA LEU A 100 -27.21 -22.40 12.88
C LEU A 100 -27.72 -23.22 14.06
N GLN A 101 -27.57 -24.54 14.01
CA GLN A 101 -27.84 -25.41 15.15
C GLN A 101 -26.75 -25.22 16.22
N PRO A 102 -26.98 -25.62 17.49
CA PRO A 102 -25.94 -25.58 18.53
C PRO A 102 -24.65 -26.23 18.07
N GLY A 103 -23.53 -25.51 18.23
CA GLY A 103 -22.19 -25.92 17.82
C GLY A 103 -21.92 -25.86 16.31
N GLN A 104 -22.85 -25.38 15.50
CA GLN A 104 -22.60 -25.15 14.06
C GLN A 104 -21.97 -23.80 13.79
N SER A 105 -21.19 -23.73 12.72
CA SER A 105 -20.66 -22.51 12.17
C SER A 105 -20.90 -22.37 10.67
N THR A 106 -20.83 -21.15 10.16
CA THR A 106 -20.93 -20.86 8.73
C THR A 106 -19.85 -19.88 8.32
N ASN A 107 -19.30 -20.06 7.11
CA ASN A 107 -18.41 -19.14 6.42
C ASN A 107 -19.12 -18.40 5.28
N SER A 108 -20.43 -18.32 5.30
CA SER A 108 -21.23 -17.75 4.22
C SER A 108 -21.31 -16.21 4.25
N PHE A 109 -20.62 -15.57 5.19
CA PHE A 109 -20.50 -14.12 5.21
C PHE A 109 -19.33 -13.66 4.35
N ARG A 110 -19.58 -12.64 3.53
CA ARG A 110 -18.57 -11.95 2.74
C ARG A 110 -18.91 -10.46 2.61
N SER A 111 -17.93 -9.61 2.82
CA SER A 111 -17.98 -8.20 2.45
C SER A 111 -17.11 -7.97 1.24
N ASP A 112 -17.67 -7.35 0.21
CA ASP A 112 -16.99 -6.95 -1.02
C ASP A 112 -16.79 -5.43 -0.97
N TYR A 113 -15.59 -4.97 -0.66
CA TYR A 113 -15.24 -3.56 -0.65
C TYR A 113 -14.55 -3.17 -1.97
N TYR A 114 -15.06 -2.13 -2.61
CA TYR A 114 -14.56 -1.61 -3.88
C TYR A 114 -13.89 -0.26 -3.65
N PRO A 115 -12.58 -0.17 -3.64
CA PRO A 115 -11.87 1.11 -3.50
C PRO A 115 -12.12 2.06 -4.67
N ASN A 116 -12.36 1.54 -5.87
CA ASN A 116 -12.66 2.32 -7.08
C ASN A 116 -11.68 3.50 -7.29
N SER A 117 -10.38 3.21 -7.21
CA SER A 117 -9.28 4.17 -7.32
C SER A 117 -9.19 5.24 -6.21
N VAL A 118 -9.97 5.13 -5.16
CA VAL A 118 -9.92 6.04 -4.00
C VAL A 118 -8.96 5.51 -2.96
N VAL A 119 -7.93 6.31 -2.64
CA VAL A 119 -6.97 6.03 -1.58
C VAL A 119 -7.53 6.45 -0.24
N GLY A 120 -7.32 5.63 0.78
CA GLY A 120 -7.73 5.92 2.15
C GLY A 120 -8.38 4.73 2.82
N SER A 121 -8.97 4.96 3.98
CA SER A 121 -9.54 3.90 4.81
C SER A 121 -11.03 4.09 5.01
N SER A 122 -11.75 2.96 5.05
CA SER A 122 -13.15 2.89 5.45
C SER A 122 -13.32 1.80 6.49
N THR A 123 -14.05 2.09 7.56
CA THR A 123 -14.35 1.15 8.64
C THR A 123 -15.83 0.83 8.64
N LEU A 124 -16.14 -0.44 8.47
CA LEU A 124 -17.49 -0.97 8.41
C LEU A 124 -17.71 -1.96 9.55
N GLN A 125 -18.87 -1.88 10.19
CA GLN A 125 -19.26 -2.82 11.23
C GLN A 125 -20.41 -3.71 10.72
N TYR A 126 -20.27 -5.00 10.97
CA TYR A 126 -21.31 -6.01 10.70
C TYR A 126 -21.75 -6.66 12.00
N CYS A 127 -23.06 -6.70 12.22
CA CYS A 127 -23.65 -7.32 13.39
C CYS A 127 -24.57 -8.48 12.96
N PHE A 128 -24.33 -9.65 13.52
CA PHE A 128 -25.11 -10.86 13.28
C PHE A 128 -26.00 -11.10 14.49
N HIS A 129 -27.30 -11.08 14.30
CA HIS A 129 -28.25 -11.13 15.41
C HIS A 129 -29.54 -11.84 15.00
N PRO A 130 -30.32 -12.39 15.97
CA PRO A 130 -31.65 -12.90 15.72
C PRO A 130 -32.61 -11.79 15.28
N VAL A 131 -33.64 -12.16 14.56
CA VAL A 131 -34.69 -11.24 14.12
C VAL A 131 -35.37 -10.58 15.32
N GLY A 132 -35.43 -9.25 15.31
CA GLY A 132 -36.03 -8.47 16.40
C GLY A 132 -35.17 -8.28 17.65
N GLU A 133 -33.97 -8.87 17.69
CA GLU A 133 -33.07 -8.83 18.85
C GLU A 133 -31.67 -8.25 18.48
N PRO A 134 -31.58 -7.01 17.99
CA PRO A 134 -30.29 -6.46 17.52
C PRO A 134 -29.23 -6.39 18.61
N LEU A 135 -29.61 -6.30 19.89
CA LEU A 135 -28.68 -6.30 21.03
C LEU A 135 -28.27 -7.71 21.48
N GLY A 136 -28.91 -8.75 20.96
CA GLY A 136 -28.58 -10.16 21.25
C GLY A 136 -27.56 -10.78 20.33
N GLY A 137 -26.97 -9.97 19.45
CA GLY A 137 -26.03 -10.40 18.44
C GLY A 137 -24.57 -10.14 18.78
N VAL A 138 -23.69 -10.48 17.83
CA VAL A 138 -22.26 -10.22 17.86
C VAL A 138 -21.88 -9.31 16.70
N CYS A 139 -21.00 -8.35 16.96
CA CYS A 139 -20.56 -7.38 15.96
C CYS A 139 -19.05 -7.45 15.79
N HIS A 140 -18.59 -7.19 14.56
CA HIS A 140 -17.19 -7.00 14.23
C HIS A 140 -17.05 -5.81 13.29
N ALA A 141 -16.00 -5.03 13.50
CA ALA A 141 -15.62 -3.90 12.63
C ALA A 141 -14.37 -4.26 11.85
N VAL A 142 -14.41 -4.08 10.54
CA VAL A 142 -13.27 -4.26 9.65
C VAL A 142 -12.89 -2.94 8.99
N THR A 143 -11.60 -2.64 8.94
CA THR A 143 -11.06 -1.46 8.25
C THR A 143 -10.42 -1.89 6.94
N PHE A 144 -10.96 -1.41 5.82
CA PHE A 144 -10.35 -1.54 4.50
C PHE A 144 -9.47 -0.33 4.25
N THR A 145 -8.19 -0.56 3.95
CA THR A 145 -7.24 0.51 3.66
C THR A 145 -6.70 0.33 2.25
N ALA A 146 -7.17 1.18 1.34
CA ALA A 146 -6.66 1.24 -0.02
C ALA A 146 -5.46 2.20 -0.07
N VAL A 147 -4.33 1.71 -0.52
CA VAL A 147 -3.13 2.49 -0.74
C VAL A 147 -2.90 2.64 -2.23
N ALA A 148 -2.61 3.89 -2.68
CA ALA A 148 -1.93 4.00 -3.96
C ALA A 148 -0.65 3.19 -3.77
N THR A 149 -0.41 2.23 -4.65
CA THR A 149 0.98 1.98 -4.90
C THR A 149 1.53 3.33 -5.35
N ALA A 150 2.29 3.99 -4.50
CA ALA A 150 3.40 4.67 -5.06
C ALA A 150 3.91 3.67 -6.10
N SER A 151 3.90 4.00 -7.40
CA SER A 151 4.90 3.43 -8.24
C SER A 151 6.14 3.58 -7.39
N VAL A 152 6.53 2.50 -6.75
CA VAL A 152 7.90 2.27 -6.50
C VAL A 152 8.39 2.28 -7.94
N GLU A 153 8.71 3.46 -8.48
CA GLU A 153 9.83 3.54 -9.38
C GLU A 153 10.76 2.58 -8.73
N GLN A 154 10.82 1.40 -9.32
CA GLN A 154 11.64 0.32 -8.82
C GLN A 154 12.77 1.00 -8.08
N VAL A 155 12.80 0.94 -6.74
CA VAL A 155 14.04 1.05 -6.05
C VAL A 155 14.77 -0.17 -6.59
N VAL A 156 15.23 -0.03 -7.82
CA VAL A 156 16.41 -0.71 -8.31
C VAL A 156 17.32 -0.46 -7.16
N SER A 157 17.49 -1.50 -6.35
CA SER A 157 18.37 -1.51 -5.19
C SER A 157 19.47 -0.51 -5.57
N GLN A 158 19.32 0.74 -5.09
CA GLN A 158 20.27 1.76 -5.47
C GLN A 158 21.49 1.32 -4.72
N VAL A 159 22.30 0.52 -5.39
CA VAL A 159 23.69 0.36 -5.01
C VAL A 159 24.11 1.81 -4.87
N ALA A 160 24.30 2.23 -3.62
CA ALA A 160 24.68 3.61 -3.33
C ALA A 160 25.89 3.90 -4.21
N PRO A 161 25.89 4.98 -5.00
CA PRO A 161 26.94 5.20 -5.95
C PRO A 161 28.27 5.10 -5.21
N SER A 162 29.19 4.29 -5.69
CA SER A 162 30.50 4.17 -5.11
C SER A 162 31.43 5.18 -5.80
N LEU A 163 32.26 5.86 -5.01
CA LEU A 163 33.27 6.76 -5.52
C LEU A 163 34.55 6.60 -4.70
N THR A 164 35.61 6.15 -5.35
CA THR A 164 36.94 6.07 -4.75
C THR A 164 37.91 6.89 -5.61
N LEU A 165 38.78 7.65 -4.96
CA LEU A 165 39.77 8.54 -5.61
C LEU A 165 41.15 8.12 -5.15
N PHE A 166 42.04 7.80 -6.09
CA PHE A 166 43.43 7.44 -5.78
C PHE A 166 44.41 7.81 -6.91
N PRO A 167 45.67 8.22 -6.61
CA PRO A 167 46.15 8.48 -5.26
C PRO A 167 45.45 9.71 -4.65
N ASN A 168 45.29 9.73 -3.35
CA ASN A 168 44.82 10.89 -2.60
C ASN A 168 45.60 10.98 -1.30
N PRO A 169 46.52 11.95 -1.13
CA PRO A 169 46.79 13.12 -2.02
C PRO A 169 47.42 12.75 -3.38
N THR A 170 47.23 13.68 -4.36
CA THR A 170 47.77 13.57 -5.71
C THR A 170 48.71 14.73 -6.05
N LEU A 171 49.55 14.53 -7.08
CA LEU A 171 50.44 15.57 -7.64
C LEU A 171 50.01 16.02 -9.04
N GLY A 172 49.01 15.40 -9.66
CA GLY A 172 48.62 15.82 -11.01
C GLY A 172 47.64 14.88 -11.72
N SER A 173 47.52 13.63 -11.27
CA SER A 173 46.51 12.71 -11.86
C SER A 173 45.84 11.85 -10.80
N ILE A 174 44.58 11.55 -11.00
CA ILE A 174 43.78 10.65 -10.14
C ILE A 174 43.11 9.59 -10.98
N THR A 175 42.96 8.44 -10.38
CA THR A 175 42.03 7.41 -10.86
C THR A 175 40.73 7.52 -10.05
N VAL A 176 39.66 7.70 -10.75
CA VAL A 176 38.31 7.69 -10.21
C VAL A 176 37.73 6.32 -10.46
N GLN A 177 37.33 5.64 -9.39
CA GLN A 177 36.66 4.35 -9.47
C GLN A 177 35.22 4.50 -9.01
N THR A 178 34.27 4.03 -9.83
CA THR A 178 32.83 4.03 -9.59
C THR A 178 32.28 2.62 -9.67
N ASP A 179 30.98 2.43 -9.45
CA ASP A 179 30.30 1.15 -9.65
C ASP A 179 30.14 0.76 -11.13
N GLY A 180 30.36 1.71 -12.06
CA GLY A 180 30.29 1.47 -13.50
C GLY A 180 28.89 1.17 -14.05
N SER A 181 27.84 1.24 -13.22
CA SER A 181 26.51 0.77 -13.59
C SER A 181 25.77 1.65 -14.60
N ALA A 182 26.06 2.97 -14.61
CA ALA A 182 25.41 3.93 -15.49
C ALA A 182 26.35 5.10 -15.81
N SER A 183 25.98 5.91 -16.81
CA SER A 183 26.64 7.18 -17.10
C SER A 183 26.44 8.14 -15.93
N GLY A 184 27.47 8.94 -15.65
CA GLY A 184 27.42 9.91 -14.56
C GLY A 184 28.29 11.12 -14.84
N VAL A 185 28.24 12.06 -13.93
CA VAL A 185 29.00 13.32 -13.99
C VAL A 185 29.82 13.44 -12.72
N ILE A 186 31.10 13.78 -12.91
CA ILE A 186 32.03 14.13 -11.82
C ILE A 186 32.20 15.65 -11.80
N GLU A 187 31.88 16.26 -10.67
CA GLU A 187 32.10 17.70 -10.45
C GLU A 187 33.22 17.94 -9.42
N PHE A 188 34.09 18.88 -9.72
CA PHE A 188 35.11 19.35 -8.80
C PHE A 188 34.69 20.72 -8.25
N ARG A 189 34.60 20.83 -6.93
CA ARG A 189 34.25 22.06 -6.23
C ARG A 189 35.36 22.45 -5.24
N ASN A 190 35.69 23.74 -5.21
CA ASN A 190 36.62 24.29 -4.23
C ASN A 190 35.97 24.39 -2.82
N LEU A 191 36.72 24.85 -1.82
CA LEU A 191 36.23 25.01 -0.44
C LEU A 191 35.07 26.02 -0.30
N LEU A 192 34.90 26.93 -1.26
CA LEU A 192 33.79 27.88 -1.29
C LEU A 192 32.54 27.28 -1.95
N GLY A 193 32.61 26.04 -2.43
CA GLY A 193 31.53 25.37 -3.14
C GLY A 193 31.39 25.75 -4.61
N GLN A 194 32.28 26.55 -5.14
CA GLN A 194 32.29 26.94 -6.54
C GLN A 194 32.73 25.76 -7.41
N ARG A 195 31.98 25.52 -8.47
CA ARG A 195 32.24 24.44 -9.44
C ARG A 195 33.29 24.91 -10.44
N GLU A 196 34.42 24.24 -10.44
CA GLU A 196 35.56 24.60 -11.31
C GLU A 196 35.64 23.68 -12.54
N ARG A 197 35.24 22.41 -12.40
CA ARG A 197 35.38 21.43 -13.46
C ARG A 197 34.28 20.40 -13.44
N VAL A 198 33.90 19.91 -14.61
CA VAL A 198 32.92 18.86 -14.82
C VAL A 198 33.43 17.86 -15.83
N GLU A 199 33.36 16.55 -15.50
CA GLU A 199 33.78 15.46 -16.37
C GLU A 199 32.65 14.46 -16.51
N MET A 200 32.44 13.92 -17.69
CA MET A 200 31.49 12.86 -17.93
C MET A 200 32.13 11.47 -17.77
N VAL A 201 31.49 10.59 -17.05
CA VAL A 201 31.86 9.18 -16.92
C VAL A 201 30.91 8.36 -17.76
N PRO A 202 31.36 7.71 -18.85
CA PRO A 202 30.49 6.86 -19.66
C PRO A 202 30.00 5.64 -18.86
N GLY A 203 28.76 5.23 -19.08
CA GLY A 203 28.26 3.96 -18.53
C GLY A 203 29.09 2.77 -19.03
N GLY A 204 29.23 1.77 -18.17
CA GLY A 204 30.05 0.59 -18.43
C GLY A 204 31.54 0.73 -18.07
N SER A 205 31.99 1.95 -17.67
CA SER A 205 33.37 2.18 -17.20
C SER A 205 33.38 2.32 -15.68
N SER A 206 33.96 1.36 -15.00
CA SER A 206 34.16 1.42 -13.54
C SER A 206 35.37 2.24 -13.10
N THR A 207 36.23 2.65 -14.03
CA THR A 207 37.50 3.34 -13.75
C THR A 207 37.78 4.37 -14.82
N VAL A 208 38.09 5.61 -14.42
CA VAL A 208 38.49 6.72 -15.29
C VAL A 208 39.69 7.41 -14.68
N THR A 209 40.73 7.71 -15.51
CA THR A 209 41.89 8.48 -15.09
C THR A 209 41.72 9.92 -15.55
N LEU A 210 41.83 10.86 -14.60
CA LEU A 210 41.71 12.28 -14.84
C LEU A 210 43.02 12.99 -14.51
N ASP A 211 43.46 13.85 -15.40
CA ASP A 211 44.54 14.80 -15.13
C ASP A 211 43.93 15.99 -14.36
N VAL A 212 44.46 16.29 -13.19
CA VAL A 212 44.01 17.36 -12.30
C VAL A 212 45.14 18.37 -12.03
N SER A 213 46.16 18.38 -12.88
CA SER A 213 47.32 19.29 -12.76
C SER A 213 46.97 20.76 -13.05
N ASP A 214 45.84 21.00 -13.68
CA ASP A 214 45.28 22.34 -13.95
C ASP A 214 44.53 22.94 -12.75
N LEU A 215 44.19 22.11 -11.74
CA LEU A 215 43.53 22.56 -10.53
C LEU A 215 44.55 23.04 -9.49
N GLU A 216 44.23 24.13 -8.81
CA GLU A 216 45.12 24.70 -7.78
C GLU A 216 45.38 23.69 -6.64
N PRO A 217 46.63 23.68 -6.11
CA PRO A 217 46.94 22.89 -4.92
C PRO A 217 45.98 23.22 -3.76
N GLY A 218 45.47 22.21 -3.10
CA GLY A 218 44.53 22.41 -2.01
C GLY A 218 43.57 21.27 -1.83
N MET A 219 42.49 21.55 -1.09
CA MET A 219 41.41 20.58 -0.82
C MET A 219 40.24 20.84 -1.77
N TRP A 220 39.76 19.77 -2.38
CA TRP A 220 38.64 19.73 -3.31
C TRP A 220 37.56 18.79 -2.86
N PHE A 221 36.32 19.11 -3.19
CA PHE A 221 35.19 18.20 -3.10
C PHE A 221 34.86 17.66 -4.48
N VAL A 222 34.96 16.34 -4.62
CA VAL A 222 34.65 15.64 -5.86
C VAL A 222 33.32 14.90 -5.67
N THR A 223 32.33 15.31 -6.45
CA THR A 223 30.98 14.75 -6.40
C THR A 223 30.72 13.94 -7.66
N TYR A 224 30.34 12.68 -7.50
CA TYR A 224 29.85 11.83 -8.58
C TYR A 224 28.35 11.78 -8.51
N GLN A 225 27.69 12.11 -9.60
CA GLN A 225 26.25 12.10 -9.75
C GLN A 225 25.88 11.21 -10.92
N LEU A 226 25.06 10.19 -10.66
CA LEU A 226 24.41 9.38 -11.68
C LEU A 226 23.25 10.15 -12.29
N GLU A 227 23.00 9.98 -13.58
CA GLU A 227 21.94 10.65 -14.31
C GLU A 227 20.58 10.48 -13.63
N GLY A 228 20.00 11.59 -13.14
CA GLY A 228 18.68 11.62 -12.47
C GLY A 228 18.61 11.00 -11.07
N ARG A 229 19.76 10.70 -10.42
CA ARG A 229 19.79 9.91 -9.18
C ARG A 229 20.71 10.45 -8.10
N SER A 230 20.92 9.64 -7.05
CA SER A 230 21.76 9.93 -5.89
C SER A 230 23.18 10.34 -6.26
N GLN A 231 23.75 11.19 -5.42
CA GLN A 231 25.12 11.68 -5.54
C GLN A 231 25.97 11.22 -4.36
N ILE A 232 27.28 11.10 -4.58
CA ILE A 232 28.27 10.83 -3.55
C ILE A 232 29.42 11.81 -3.67
N THR A 233 29.89 12.35 -2.55
CA THR A 233 31.03 13.31 -2.51
C THR A 233 32.20 12.73 -1.75
N ARG A 234 33.38 12.92 -2.24
CA ARG A 234 34.66 12.57 -1.61
C ARG A 234 35.59 13.76 -1.59
N ARG A 235 36.46 13.79 -0.60
CA ARG A 235 37.53 14.80 -0.49
C ARG A 235 38.74 14.34 -1.30
N LEU A 236 39.30 15.24 -2.09
CA LEU A 236 40.58 15.12 -2.81
C LEU A 236 41.54 16.18 -2.30
N VAL A 237 42.80 15.81 -2.16
CA VAL A 237 43.89 16.73 -1.82
C VAL A 237 44.89 16.75 -2.97
N ILE A 238 45.11 17.93 -3.57
CA ILE A 238 46.12 18.18 -4.61
C ILE A 238 47.31 18.89 -3.96
N ARG A 239 48.51 18.43 -4.25
CA ARG A 239 49.76 18.98 -3.72
C ARG A 239 50.55 19.71 -4.77
#